data_67391813084881532b95ec67400bad04
#
_entry.id   67391813084881532b95ec67400bad04
#
_cell.length_a   1.000
_cell.length_b   1.000
_cell.length_c   1.000
_cell.angle_alpha   90.00
_cell.angle_beta   90.00
_cell.angle_gamma   90.00
#
_symmetry.space_group_name_H-M   'P 1'
#
loop_
_entity.id
_entity.type
_entity.pdbx_description
1 polymer ?
#
loop_
_entity_poly.entity_id
_entity_poly.type
_entity_poly.pdbx_seq_one_letter_code
_entity_poly.pdbx_strand_id
1 'polypeptide(L)'
;MEDSKLLESDTDRNEVGVIFSSGIGGIHTFEEEVGYYATHKDQGPKYSPFLIPSMIADIAAGRISIKYGLRGPNFGVVSACASSTNGMIEAFDQVRLGKAVAIVTGGAEAAICPVGVGGFNAMHALSTRNESPETASRPFSGSRDGFVMGEGGVCLIFEELEHALARGAKIYAEVVGGGTSADAYHITATHPEGLGAHLVMKRAVEDAGLSVDDVDYINVHGTSTPVGDLSEAQAIVDLFGKHAYELNISSTKSMTGHMLGATGAMEAMFCVKSVQEDIVPPTINHEDDDRDEKIDYNLNFTFGKAQKRTVNVALSNTFGFGGHNATIIVKKYKG
;
A
#
# COMPACT_ATOMS: atom_id res chain seq x y z
N MET A 1 0.61 18.55 -4.22
CA MET A 1 1.11 19.59 -5.16
C MET A 1 1.63 20.80 -4.42
N GLU A 2 0.92 21.37 -3.44
CA GLU A 2 1.40 22.52 -2.64
C GLU A 2 2.67 22.20 -1.85
N ASP A 3 2.71 21.06 -1.15
CA ASP A 3 3.87 20.64 -0.36
C ASP A 3 5.14 20.42 -1.22
N SER A 4 4.97 19.83 -2.39
CA SER A 4 6.10 19.58 -3.32
C SER A 4 6.60 20.84 -4.03
N LYS A 5 5.76 21.89 -4.12
CA LYS A 5 6.00 23.11 -4.91
C LYS A 5 6.40 22.84 -6.37
N LEU A 6 6.10 21.65 -6.90
CA LEU A 6 6.49 21.24 -8.24
C LEU A 6 5.97 22.21 -9.32
N LEU A 7 4.73 22.69 -9.16
CA LEU A 7 4.11 23.60 -10.12
C LEU A 7 4.45 25.09 -9.90
N GLU A 8 5.20 25.42 -8.85
CA GLU A 8 5.73 26.76 -8.60
C GLU A 8 7.09 26.98 -9.30
N SER A 9 7.69 25.91 -9.83
CA SER A 9 8.94 25.91 -10.60
C SER A 9 8.65 25.94 -12.10
N ASP A 10 9.70 26.15 -12.91
CA ASP A 10 9.65 26.12 -14.38
C ASP A 10 9.56 24.68 -14.96
N THR A 11 9.08 23.72 -14.18
CA THR A 11 8.93 22.32 -14.60
C THR A 11 7.97 22.21 -15.78
N ASP A 12 8.43 21.61 -16.88
CA ASP A 12 7.58 21.35 -18.04
C ASP A 12 6.50 20.31 -17.69
N ARG A 13 5.24 20.75 -17.71
CA ARG A 13 4.09 19.89 -17.41
C ARG A 13 3.86 18.76 -18.41
N ASN A 14 4.53 18.81 -19.57
CA ASN A 14 4.50 17.72 -20.54
C ASN A 14 5.36 16.54 -20.09
N GLU A 15 6.35 16.78 -19.21
CA GLU A 15 7.24 15.79 -18.63
C GLU A 15 6.78 15.30 -17.24
N VAL A 16 5.64 15.77 -16.76
CA VAL A 16 5.06 15.34 -15.47
C VAL A 16 3.89 14.41 -15.70
N GLY A 17 4.02 13.17 -15.21
CA GLY A 17 2.99 12.13 -15.32
C GLY A 17 2.11 12.01 -14.08
N VAL A 18 1.09 11.15 -14.21
CA VAL A 18 0.20 10.76 -13.13
C VAL A 18 -0.04 9.26 -13.20
N ILE A 19 0.40 8.51 -12.18
CA ILE A 19 0.09 7.09 -12.02
C ILE A 19 -0.58 6.93 -10.66
N PHE A 20 -1.91 6.89 -10.66
CA PHE A 20 -2.70 6.93 -9.43
C PHE A 20 -3.73 5.80 -9.42
N SER A 21 -3.70 4.97 -8.38
CA SER A 21 -4.30 3.65 -8.37
C SER A 21 -5.51 3.55 -7.45
N SER A 22 -6.41 2.62 -7.78
CA SER A 22 -7.51 2.16 -6.95
C SER A 22 -7.69 0.67 -7.18
N GLY A 23 -8.06 -0.09 -6.16
CA GLY A 23 -8.23 -1.55 -6.28
C GLY A 23 -9.58 -1.94 -6.87
N ILE A 24 -10.65 -1.24 -6.47
CA ILE A 24 -12.03 -1.55 -6.84
C ILE A 24 -12.64 -0.46 -7.71
N GLY A 25 -12.22 0.80 -7.51
CA GLY A 25 -12.85 1.94 -8.18
C GLY A 25 -14.16 2.36 -7.53
N GLY A 26 -15.07 2.92 -8.31
CA GLY A 26 -16.31 3.54 -7.84
C GLY A 26 -17.43 2.58 -7.47
N ILE A 27 -17.18 1.58 -6.64
CA ILE A 27 -18.17 0.57 -6.22
C ILE A 27 -19.41 1.19 -5.56
N HIS A 28 -19.25 2.26 -4.80
CA HIS A 28 -20.35 2.99 -4.17
C HIS A 28 -21.27 3.61 -5.21
N THR A 29 -20.70 4.29 -6.22
CA THR A 29 -21.49 4.83 -7.35
C THR A 29 -22.23 3.73 -8.10
N PHE A 30 -21.58 2.60 -8.33
CA PHE A 30 -22.21 1.44 -8.98
C PHE A 30 -23.38 0.92 -8.15
N GLU A 31 -23.20 0.74 -6.85
CA GLU A 31 -24.26 0.29 -5.94
C GLU A 31 -25.48 1.23 -5.94
N GLU A 32 -25.26 2.53 -5.84
CA GLU A 32 -26.35 3.53 -5.84
C GLU A 32 -27.14 3.51 -7.14
N GLU A 33 -26.47 3.58 -8.28
CA GLU A 33 -27.11 3.66 -9.60
C GLU A 33 -27.86 2.36 -9.95
N VAL A 34 -27.27 1.20 -9.68
CA VAL A 34 -27.91 -0.10 -9.91
C VAL A 34 -29.04 -0.33 -8.90
N GLY A 35 -28.88 0.06 -7.65
CA GLY A 35 -29.91 0.00 -6.61
C GLY A 35 -31.12 0.88 -6.97
N TYR A 36 -30.88 2.09 -7.47
CA TYR A 36 -31.94 2.97 -7.94
C TYR A 36 -32.73 2.30 -9.10
N TYR A 37 -32.05 1.82 -10.12
CA TYR A 37 -32.71 1.14 -11.24
C TYR A 37 -33.48 -0.11 -10.78
N ALA A 38 -32.94 -0.90 -9.86
CA ALA A 38 -33.58 -2.11 -9.38
C ALA A 38 -34.95 -1.84 -8.72
N THR A 39 -35.12 -0.66 -8.08
CA THR A 39 -36.34 -0.22 -7.43
C THR A 39 -37.28 0.63 -8.30
N HIS A 40 -36.81 1.11 -9.48
CA HIS A 40 -37.54 1.99 -10.40
C HIS A 40 -37.58 1.43 -11.84
N LYS A 41 -37.74 0.12 -11.98
CA LYS A 41 -37.73 -0.57 -13.31
C LYS A 41 -38.78 -0.06 -14.30
N ASP A 42 -39.91 0.45 -13.79
CA ASP A 42 -40.98 1.07 -14.55
C ASP A 42 -40.55 2.31 -15.33
N GLN A 43 -39.50 2.99 -14.86
CA GLN A 43 -38.95 4.19 -15.51
C GLN A 43 -37.91 3.88 -16.61
N GLY A 44 -37.60 2.61 -16.80
CA GLY A 44 -36.55 2.15 -17.72
C GLY A 44 -35.14 2.43 -17.15
N PRO A 45 -34.06 2.01 -17.87
CA PRO A 45 -32.69 2.18 -17.41
C PRO A 45 -32.23 3.64 -17.56
N LYS A 46 -32.46 4.42 -16.54
CA LYS A 46 -31.97 5.82 -16.42
C LYS A 46 -30.80 5.85 -15.48
N TYR A 47 -29.61 6.06 -16.03
CA TYR A 47 -28.39 6.20 -15.27
C TYR A 47 -27.80 7.61 -15.39
N SER A 48 -27.01 8.02 -14.43
CA SER A 48 -26.22 9.23 -14.52
C SER A 48 -25.27 9.19 -15.73
N PRO A 49 -25.12 10.26 -16.52
CA PRO A 49 -24.11 10.32 -17.57
C PRO A 49 -22.67 10.23 -17.00
N PHE A 50 -22.50 10.37 -15.71
CA PHE A 50 -21.23 10.24 -15.01
C PHE A 50 -21.00 8.86 -14.38
N LEU A 51 -21.94 7.91 -14.51
CA LEU A 51 -21.79 6.56 -13.95
C LEU A 51 -20.44 5.94 -14.34
N ILE A 52 -20.17 5.81 -15.62
CA ILE A 52 -18.94 5.19 -16.10
C ILE A 52 -17.69 5.98 -15.66
N PRO A 53 -17.61 7.31 -15.89
CA PRO A 53 -16.46 8.10 -15.41
C PRO A 53 -16.26 8.08 -13.89
N SER A 54 -17.30 7.83 -13.10
CA SER A 54 -17.18 7.76 -11.63
C SER A 54 -16.85 6.36 -11.13
N MET A 55 -17.03 5.32 -11.96
CA MET A 55 -16.85 3.94 -11.59
C MET A 55 -15.45 3.39 -11.93
N ILE A 56 -14.88 3.79 -13.07
CA ILE A 56 -13.61 3.22 -13.55
C ILE A 56 -12.43 3.64 -12.66
N ALA A 57 -11.56 2.67 -12.34
CA ALA A 57 -10.49 2.82 -11.36
C ALA A 57 -9.38 3.80 -11.75
N ASP A 58 -9.21 4.08 -13.04
CA ASP A 58 -8.16 4.97 -13.58
C ASP A 58 -8.55 6.46 -13.60
N ILE A 59 -9.82 6.79 -13.36
CA ILE A 59 -10.32 8.16 -13.54
C ILE A 59 -9.68 9.17 -12.59
N ALA A 60 -9.20 8.71 -11.42
CA ALA A 60 -8.50 9.58 -10.48
C ALA A 60 -7.22 10.15 -11.10
N ALA A 61 -6.44 9.33 -11.82
CA ALA A 61 -5.26 9.79 -12.55
C ALA A 61 -5.64 10.84 -13.61
N GLY A 62 -6.70 10.58 -14.40
CA GLY A 62 -7.21 11.52 -15.39
C GLY A 62 -7.66 12.85 -14.76
N ARG A 63 -8.38 12.83 -13.64
CA ARG A 63 -8.83 14.05 -12.95
C ARG A 63 -7.67 14.87 -12.39
N ILE A 64 -6.63 14.23 -11.85
CA ILE A 64 -5.43 14.91 -11.37
C ILE A 64 -4.71 15.57 -12.56
N SER A 65 -4.52 14.84 -13.65
CA SER A 65 -3.90 15.35 -14.88
C SER A 65 -4.64 16.58 -15.41
N ILE A 66 -5.96 16.50 -15.58
CA ILE A 66 -6.81 17.61 -16.06
C ILE A 66 -6.70 18.82 -15.12
N LYS A 67 -6.82 18.60 -13.80
CA LYS A 67 -6.81 19.68 -12.80
C LYS A 67 -5.51 20.49 -12.83
N TYR A 68 -4.38 19.83 -13.03
CA TYR A 68 -3.06 20.46 -12.94
C TYR A 68 -2.40 20.65 -14.32
N GLY A 69 -3.02 20.21 -15.39
CA GLY A 69 -2.50 20.33 -16.77
C GLY A 69 -1.27 19.48 -17.03
N LEU A 70 -1.16 18.30 -16.38
CA LEU A 70 -0.04 17.38 -16.50
C LEU A 70 -0.23 16.47 -17.73
N ARG A 71 0.77 16.36 -18.61
CA ARG A 71 0.64 15.68 -19.90
C ARG A 71 1.63 14.55 -20.14
N GLY A 72 2.44 14.19 -19.13
CA GLY A 72 3.26 12.99 -19.14
C GLY A 72 2.42 11.71 -19.08
N PRO A 73 3.04 10.54 -18.81
CA PRO A 73 2.33 9.26 -18.69
C PRO A 73 1.14 9.39 -17.72
N ASN A 74 -0.05 8.88 -18.11
CA ASN A 74 -1.28 9.02 -17.31
C ASN A 74 -2.11 7.74 -17.37
N PHE A 75 -2.13 6.97 -16.28
CA PHE A 75 -2.90 5.73 -16.14
C PHE A 75 -3.04 5.29 -14.68
N GLY A 76 -3.90 4.31 -14.43
CA GLY A 76 -4.02 3.62 -13.14
C GLY A 76 -3.49 2.18 -13.23
N VAL A 77 -2.98 1.65 -12.12
CA VAL A 77 -2.63 0.24 -11.98
C VAL A 77 -3.65 -0.42 -11.06
N VAL A 78 -4.16 -1.59 -11.46
CA VAL A 78 -5.11 -2.38 -10.69
C VAL A 78 -4.53 -3.76 -10.42
N SER A 79 -4.27 -4.05 -9.14
CA SER A 79 -3.77 -5.33 -8.64
C SER A 79 -4.28 -5.59 -7.21
N ALA A 80 -5.59 -5.38 -7.02
CA ALA A 80 -6.27 -5.51 -5.72
C ALA A 80 -5.58 -4.67 -4.63
N CYS A 81 -5.24 -5.26 -3.48
CA CYS A 81 -4.59 -4.54 -2.38
C CYS A 81 -3.19 -4.02 -2.73
N ALA A 82 -2.53 -4.59 -3.75
CA ALA A 82 -1.20 -4.16 -4.21
C ALA A 82 -1.23 -3.01 -5.23
N SER A 83 -2.40 -2.48 -5.58
CA SER A 83 -2.57 -1.52 -6.68
C SER A 83 -1.68 -0.29 -6.55
N SER A 84 -1.70 0.40 -5.41
CA SER A 84 -0.89 1.62 -5.24
C SER A 84 0.61 1.33 -5.13
N THR A 85 1.01 0.20 -4.55
CA THR A 85 2.43 -0.18 -4.52
C THR A 85 2.94 -0.48 -5.93
N ASN A 86 2.20 -1.25 -6.73
CA ASN A 86 2.54 -1.48 -8.14
C ASN A 86 2.54 -0.17 -8.94
N GLY A 87 1.57 0.73 -8.69
CA GLY A 87 1.55 2.06 -9.30
C GLY A 87 2.77 2.91 -8.95
N MET A 88 3.26 2.83 -7.71
CA MET A 88 4.48 3.50 -7.28
C MET A 88 5.74 2.88 -7.88
N ILE A 89 5.82 1.55 -7.99
CA ILE A 89 6.93 0.87 -8.68
C ILE A 89 6.97 1.30 -10.15
N GLU A 90 5.83 1.33 -10.83
CA GLU A 90 5.75 1.81 -12.21
C GLU A 90 6.16 3.29 -12.32
N ALA A 91 5.74 4.14 -11.37
CA ALA A 91 6.14 5.55 -11.33
C ALA A 91 7.66 5.70 -11.15
N PHE A 92 8.26 4.90 -10.26
CA PHE A 92 9.71 4.85 -10.08
C PHE A 92 10.43 4.43 -11.37
N ASP A 93 9.94 3.40 -12.05
CA ASP A 93 10.50 2.93 -13.32
C ASP A 93 10.38 3.98 -14.44
N GLN A 94 9.27 4.68 -14.54
CA GLN A 94 9.10 5.75 -15.53
C GLN A 94 10.12 6.90 -15.31
N VAL A 95 10.36 7.28 -14.05
CA VAL A 95 11.34 8.34 -13.71
C VAL A 95 12.77 7.86 -13.93
N ARG A 96 13.16 6.70 -13.40
CA ARG A 96 14.54 6.18 -13.54
C ARG A 96 14.92 5.87 -14.98
N LEU A 97 13.95 5.58 -15.86
CA LEU A 97 14.15 5.36 -17.29
C LEU A 97 14.09 6.66 -18.12
N GLY A 98 13.92 7.81 -17.48
CA GLY A 98 13.86 9.12 -18.14
C GLY A 98 12.63 9.34 -19.02
N LYS A 99 11.52 8.63 -18.75
CA LYS A 99 10.24 8.77 -19.48
C LYS A 99 9.35 9.87 -18.92
N ALA A 100 9.64 10.32 -17.71
CA ALA A 100 9.03 11.46 -17.05
C ALA A 100 10.04 12.07 -16.08
N VAL A 101 10.01 13.38 -15.88
CA VAL A 101 10.85 14.06 -14.89
C VAL A 101 10.27 13.94 -13.49
N ALA A 102 8.95 13.88 -13.40
CA ALA A 102 8.22 13.65 -12.15
C ALA A 102 6.90 12.93 -12.40
N ILE A 103 6.44 12.19 -11.41
CA ILE A 103 5.15 11.51 -11.43
C ILE A 103 4.40 11.75 -10.12
N VAL A 104 3.16 12.19 -10.26
CA VAL A 104 2.17 12.19 -9.17
C VAL A 104 1.66 10.75 -9.03
N THR A 105 1.97 10.10 -7.91
CA THR A 105 1.65 8.69 -7.69
C THR A 105 0.99 8.45 -6.35
N GLY A 106 0.49 7.25 -6.14
CA GLY A 106 -0.21 6.83 -4.94
C GLY A 106 -1.51 6.13 -5.23
N GLY A 107 -2.51 6.29 -4.38
CA GLY A 107 -3.80 5.66 -4.57
C GLY A 107 -4.88 6.19 -3.64
N ALA A 108 -6.12 5.89 -3.98
CA ALA A 108 -7.30 6.16 -3.16
C ALA A 108 -8.30 5.01 -3.26
N GLU A 109 -9.00 4.75 -2.14
CA GLU A 109 -10.07 3.76 -2.08
C GLU A 109 -11.16 4.22 -1.13
N ALA A 110 -12.43 4.06 -1.52
CA ALA A 110 -13.60 4.33 -0.70
C ALA A 110 -14.65 3.25 -0.97
N ALA A 111 -14.46 2.07 -0.37
CA ALA A 111 -15.24 0.87 -0.63
C ALA A 111 -16.12 0.44 0.57
N ILE A 112 -16.24 1.27 1.64
CA ILE A 112 -17.10 0.99 2.79
C ILE A 112 -18.54 1.35 2.43
N CYS A 113 -19.17 0.46 1.69
CA CYS A 113 -20.59 0.51 1.34
C CYS A 113 -21.19 -0.90 1.51
N PRO A 114 -22.52 -1.06 1.53
CA PRO A 114 -23.18 -2.36 1.70
C PRO A 114 -22.65 -3.46 0.79
N VAL A 115 -22.43 -3.19 -0.50
CA VAL A 115 -21.87 -4.17 -1.45
C VAL A 115 -20.41 -4.48 -1.12
N GLY A 116 -19.58 -3.47 -0.81
CA GLY A 116 -18.18 -3.66 -0.45
C GLY A 116 -18.03 -4.50 0.82
N VAL A 117 -18.66 -4.08 1.91
CA VAL A 117 -18.65 -4.82 3.18
C VAL A 117 -19.29 -6.20 3.03
N GLY A 118 -20.45 -6.29 2.37
CA GLY A 118 -21.15 -7.54 2.15
C GLY A 118 -20.35 -8.55 1.33
N GLY A 119 -19.63 -8.08 0.29
CA GLY A 119 -18.77 -8.91 -0.55
C GLY A 119 -17.61 -9.52 0.22
N PHE A 120 -16.87 -8.72 0.99
CA PHE A 120 -15.76 -9.23 1.83
C PHE A 120 -16.27 -10.10 2.99
N ASN A 121 -17.43 -9.77 3.59
CA ASN A 121 -18.05 -10.59 4.62
C ASN A 121 -18.47 -11.97 4.09
N ALA A 122 -19.01 -12.04 2.88
CA ALA A 122 -19.40 -13.31 2.24
C ALA A 122 -18.22 -14.26 2.02
N MET A 123 -16.98 -13.73 1.94
CA MET A 123 -15.74 -14.49 1.86
C MET A 123 -15.15 -14.83 3.24
N HIS A 124 -15.80 -14.43 4.34
CA HIS A 124 -15.25 -14.55 5.71
C HIS A 124 -13.86 -13.90 5.86
N ALA A 125 -13.64 -12.78 5.17
CA ALA A 125 -12.35 -12.09 5.16
C ALA A 125 -12.26 -10.99 6.23
N LEU A 126 -13.42 -10.47 6.70
CA LEU A 126 -13.48 -9.40 7.69
C LEU A 126 -13.48 -9.95 9.12
N SER A 127 -12.87 -9.17 10.02
CA SER A 127 -13.05 -9.40 11.46
C SER A 127 -14.52 -9.30 11.86
N THR A 128 -14.94 -10.18 12.75
CA THR A 128 -16.28 -10.21 13.32
C THR A 128 -16.33 -9.64 14.74
N ARG A 129 -15.25 -9.03 15.22
CA ARG A 129 -15.10 -8.48 16.59
C ARG A 129 -15.86 -7.16 16.75
N ASN A 130 -17.20 -7.23 16.67
CA ASN A 130 -18.06 -6.06 16.77
C ASN A 130 -18.29 -5.57 18.23
N GLU A 131 -17.96 -6.41 19.22
CA GLU A 131 -18.07 -6.05 20.66
C GLU A 131 -16.95 -5.06 21.08
N SER A 132 -15.80 -5.07 20.38
CA SER A 132 -14.68 -4.16 20.62
C SER A 132 -14.02 -3.76 19.29
N PRO A 133 -14.68 -2.93 18.48
CA PRO A 133 -14.25 -2.61 17.12
C PRO A 133 -12.90 -1.89 17.07
N GLU A 134 -12.56 -1.11 18.10
CA GLU A 134 -11.27 -0.42 18.23
C GLU A 134 -10.08 -1.37 18.37
N THR A 135 -10.30 -2.63 18.75
CA THR A 135 -9.27 -3.67 18.87
C THR A 135 -9.42 -4.79 17.84
N ALA A 136 -10.28 -4.61 16.83
CA ALA A 136 -10.58 -5.65 15.85
C ALA A 136 -9.40 -5.90 14.89
N SER A 137 -8.70 -4.86 14.45
CA SER A 137 -7.46 -5.02 13.68
C SER A 137 -6.30 -5.28 14.64
N ARG A 138 -5.85 -6.54 14.73
CA ARG A 138 -4.81 -7.02 15.66
C ARG A 138 -3.79 -7.93 15.00
N PRO A 139 -2.99 -7.41 14.05
CA PRO A 139 -2.02 -8.22 13.33
C PRO A 139 -1.08 -8.98 14.26
N PHE A 140 -0.78 -10.23 13.89
CA PHE A 140 0.07 -11.16 14.61
C PHE A 140 -0.44 -11.64 15.98
N SER A 141 -1.63 -11.22 16.43
CA SER A 141 -2.24 -11.74 17.66
C SER A 141 -2.88 -13.12 17.42
N GLY A 142 -2.89 -13.97 18.45
CA GLY A 142 -3.48 -15.30 18.38
C GLY A 142 -4.98 -15.30 18.08
N SER A 143 -5.70 -14.29 18.60
CA SER A 143 -7.14 -14.12 18.43
C SER A 143 -7.55 -13.28 17.21
N ARG A 144 -6.64 -13.01 16.27
CA ARG A 144 -6.96 -12.32 15.00
C ARG A 144 -7.92 -13.15 14.16
N ASP A 145 -8.91 -12.54 13.55
CA ASP A 145 -10.00 -13.24 12.86
C ASP A 145 -10.35 -12.69 11.48
N GLY A 146 -9.61 -11.70 10.99
CA GLY A 146 -9.84 -11.06 9.70
C GLY A 146 -9.42 -9.60 9.68
N PHE A 147 -9.47 -8.96 8.51
CA PHE A 147 -9.10 -7.56 8.41
C PHE A 147 -10.27 -6.62 8.71
N VAL A 148 -9.96 -5.38 9.04
CA VAL A 148 -10.91 -4.27 9.16
C VAL A 148 -10.76 -3.38 7.94
N MET A 149 -11.85 -3.08 7.24
CA MET A 149 -11.82 -2.17 6.10
C MET A 149 -11.52 -0.74 6.56
N GLY A 150 -10.70 -0.04 5.78
CA GLY A 150 -10.44 1.38 5.89
C GLY A 150 -10.66 2.08 4.55
N GLU A 151 -10.79 3.39 4.58
CA GLU A 151 -10.85 4.26 3.40
C GLU A 151 -9.79 5.34 3.49
N GLY A 152 -9.32 5.82 2.35
CA GLY A 152 -8.36 6.90 2.34
C GLY A 152 -7.71 7.12 0.98
N GLY A 153 -6.83 8.12 0.95
CA GLY A 153 -6.05 8.42 -0.23
C GLY A 153 -4.72 9.07 0.15
N VAL A 154 -3.66 8.65 -0.52
CA VAL A 154 -2.30 9.16 -0.34
C VAL A 154 -1.71 9.50 -1.69
N CYS A 155 -1.07 10.66 -1.75
CA CYS A 155 -0.40 11.17 -2.92
C CYS A 155 1.06 11.47 -2.60
N LEU A 156 1.96 10.89 -3.37
CA LEU A 156 3.39 11.13 -3.34
C LEU A 156 3.83 11.73 -4.67
N ILE A 157 4.88 12.52 -4.66
CA ILE A 157 5.53 13.04 -5.87
C ILE A 157 6.88 12.34 -5.99
N PHE A 158 7.01 11.48 -6.99
CA PHE A 158 8.30 10.90 -7.37
C PHE A 158 8.92 11.80 -8.42
N GLU A 159 10.16 12.17 -8.20
CA GLU A 159 10.86 13.15 -9.02
C GLU A 159 12.31 12.73 -9.22
N GLU A 160 12.85 12.99 -10.39
CA GLU A 160 14.24 12.77 -10.70
C GLU A 160 15.12 13.64 -9.78
N LEU A 161 16.20 13.06 -9.26
CA LEU A 161 17.01 13.68 -8.20
C LEU A 161 17.62 15.02 -8.60
N GLU A 162 18.28 15.07 -9.77
CA GLU A 162 18.98 16.30 -10.23
C GLU A 162 17.97 17.42 -10.51
N HIS A 163 16.78 17.07 -11.01
CA HIS A 163 15.68 18.02 -11.19
C HIS A 163 15.20 18.55 -9.85
N ALA A 164 15.00 17.68 -8.86
CA ALA A 164 14.57 18.06 -7.51
C ALA A 164 15.61 19.00 -6.85
N LEU A 165 16.89 18.67 -6.96
CA LEU A 165 17.99 19.49 -6.45
C LEU A 165 18.07 20.84 -7.15
N ALA A 166 17.98 20.88 -8.47
CA ALA A 166 18.07 22.12 -9.28
C ALA A 166 16.99 23.13 -8.91
N ARG A 167 15.79 22.67 -8.57
CA ARG A 167 14.70 23.56 -8.13
C ARG A 167 14.63 23.78 -6.60
N GLY A 168 15.56 23.21 -5.83
CA GLY A 168 15.60 23.33 -4.37
C GLY A 168 14.44 22.63 -3.67
N ALA A 169 13.98 21.50 -4.18
CA ALA A 169 12.90 20.73 -3.58
C ALA A 169 13.28 20.20 -2.21
N LYS A 170 12.28 20.09 -1.32
CA LYS A 170 12.44 19.33 -0.09
C LYS A 170 12.34 17.84 -0.40
N ILE A 171 13.45 17.13 -0.24
CA ILE A 171 13.52 15.69 -0.46
C ILE A 171 13.27 15.00 0.89
N TYR A 172 12.27 14.11 0.92
CA TYR A 172 11.90 13.36 2.13
C TYR A 172 12.64 12.03 2.25
N ALA A 173 12.82 11.34 1.14
CA ALA A 173 13.51 10.06 1.03
C ALA A 173 13.86 9.78 -0.44
N GLU A 174 14.67 8.76 -0.67
CA GLU A 174 14.93 8.18 -1.99
C GLU A 174 14.12 6.90 -2.15
N VAL A 175 13.45 6.72 -3.29
CA VAL A 175 12.93 5.41 -3.71
C VAL A 175 14.07 4.71 -4.43
N VAL A 176 14.47 3.54 -3.93
CA VAL A 176 15.69 2.87 -4.42
C VAL A 176 15.41 1.52 -5.07
N GLY A 177 14.26 0.91 -4.85
CA GLY A 177 13.93 -0.36 -5.47
C GLY A 177 12.46 -0.74 -5.37
N GLY A 178 12.04 -1.60 -6.27
CA GLY A 178 10.72 -2.19 -6.31
C GLY A 178 10.77 -3.67 -6.73
N GLY A 179 9.87 -4.47 -6.17
CA GLY A 179 9.74 -5.87 -6.51
C GLY A 179 8.29 -6.25 -6.76
N THR A 180 8.08 -7.17 -7.68
CA THR A 180 6.78 -7.77 -7.97
C THR A 180 6.90 -9.28 -8.08
N SER A 181 5.87 -9.99 -7.61
CA SER A 181 5.76 -11.45 -7.75
C SER A 181 4.31 -11.90 -7.79
N ALA A 182 4.10 -13.18 -7.99
CA ALA A 182 2.80 -13.80 -7.86
C ALA A 182 2.90 -15.03 -6.95
N ASP A 183 1.87 -15.27 -6.12
CA ASP A 183 1.77 -16.49 -5.32
C ASP A 183 1.52 -17.72 -6.18
N ALA A 184 0.82 -17.57 -7.31
CA ALA A 184 0.40 -18.64 -8.22
C ALA A 184 -0.24 -19.83 -7.47
N TYR A 185 -1.07 -19.54 -6.47
CA TYR A 185 -1.59 -20.52 -5.53
C TYR A 185 -3.13 -20.53 -5.48
N HIS A 186 -3.76 -19.43 -5.07
CA HIS A 186 -5.20 -19.34 -4.88
C HIS A 186 -5.70 -17.92 -5.18
N ILE A 187 -6.99 -17.78 -5.53
CA ILE A 187 -7.56 -16.48 -5.93
C ILE A 187 -7.62 -15.46 -4.78
N THR A 188 -7.76 -15.90 -3.54
CA THR A 188 -7.90 -15.01 -2.36
C THR A 188 -6.93 -15.32 -1.22
N ALA A 189 -6.38 -16.53 -1.15
CA ALA A 189 -5.44 -16.92 -0.10
C ALA A 189 -3.99 -16.73 -0.55
N THR A 190 -3.14 -16.27 0.37
CA THR A 190 -1.68 -16.24 0.19
C THR A 190 -1.10 -17.64 0.19
N HIS A 191 0.06 -17.84 -0.42
CA HIS A 191 0.77 -19.11 -0.36
C HIS A 191 1.14 -19.42 1.09
N PRO A 192 0.78 -20.60 1.66
CA PRO A 192 0.95 -20.87 3.08
C PRO A 192 2.41 -20.86 3.55
N GLU A 193 3.36 -21.15 2.65
CA GLU A 193 4.80 -21.10 2.92
C GLU A 193 5.41 -19.72 2.58
N GLY A 194 4.62 -18.71 2.24
CA GLY A 194 5.09 -17.36 1.95
C GLY A 194 6.00 -17.20 0.72
N LEU A 195 5.94 -18.14 -0.25
CA LEU A 195 6.87 -18.13 -1.40
C LEU A 195 6.81 -16.83 -2.20
N GLY A 196 5.61 -16.32 -2.48
CA GLY A 196 5.43 -15.07 -3.20
C GLY A 196 5.94 -13.86 -2.41
N ALA A 197 5.67 -13.84 -1.09
CA ALA A 197 6.15 -12.79 -0.18
C ALA A 197 7.69 -12.81 -0.07
N HIS A 198 8.31 -13.97 0.07
CA HIS A 198 9.76 -14.11 0.05
C HIS A 198 10.35 -13.59 -1.27
N LEU A 199 9.79 -14.02 -2.40
CA LEU A 199 10.31 -13.66 -3.73
C LEU A 199 10.18 -12.18 -4.01
N VAL A 200 9.08 -11.54 -3.62
CA VAL A 200 8.88 -10.11 -3.88
C VAL A 200 9.83 -9.24 -3.06
N MET A 201 10.03 -9.55 -1.78
CA MET A 201 11.01 -8.85 -0.93
C MET A 201 12.44 -9.01 -1.45
N LYS A 202 12.81 -10.26 -1.83
CA LYS A 202 14.11 -10.54 -2.43
C LYS A 202 14.35 -9.70 -3.69
N ARG A 203 13.40 -9.68 -4.62
CA ARG A 203 13.50 -8.89 -5.86
C ARG A 203 13.63 -7.39 -5.59
N ALA A 204 12.90 -6.86 -4.62
CA ALA A 204 12.99 -5.45 -4.26
C ALA A 204 14.37 -5.10 -3.70
N VAL A 205 14.96 -5.94 -2.84
CA VAL A 205 16.32 -5.75 -2.30
C VAL A 205 17.36 -5.85 -3.41
N GLU A 206 17.22 -6.81 -4.33
CA GLU A 206 18.10 -6.96 -5.50
C GLU A 206 18.00 -5.73 -6.44
N ASP A 207 16.78 -5.24 -6.74
CA ASP A 207 16.57 -4.05 -7.59
C ASP A 207 17.16 -2.78 -6.96
N ALA A 208 17.11 -2.69 -5.62
CA ALA A 208 17.73 -1.59 -4.87
C ALA A 208 19.28 -1.67 -4.82
N GLY A 209 19.89 -2.77 -5.26
CA GLY A 209 21.32 -3.02 -5.11
C GLY A 209 21.78 -3.12 -3.65
N LEU A 210 20.88 -3.54 -2.76
CA LEU A 210 21.11 -3.66 -1.33
C LEU A 210 21.32 -5.13 -0.90
N SER A 211 21.83 -5.30 0.32
CA SER A 211 21.80 -6.55 1.07
C SER A 211 20.57 -6.61 1.95
N VAL A 212 20.11 -7.81 2.32
CA VAL A 212 19.06 -7.98 3.32
C VAL A 212 19.44 -7.35 4.67
N ASP A 213 20.74 -7.31 4.99
CA ASP A 213 21.27 -6.73 6.22
C ASP A 213 21.20 -5.19 6.25
N ASP A 214 20.93 -4.54 5.11
CA ASP A 214 20.76 -3.08 5.04
C ASP A 214 19.35 -2.63 5.47
N VAL A 215 18.38 -3.52 5.55
CA VAL A 215 16.99 -3.19 5.86
C VAL A 215 16.80 -3.03 7.37
N ASP A 216 16.37 -1.86 7.80
CA ASP A 216 16.12 -1.54 9.22
C ASP A 216 14.67 -1.76 9.64
N TYR A 217 13.72 -1.60 8.71
CA TYR A 217 12.29 -1.62 9.00
C TYR A 217 11.49 -2.24 7.86
N ILE A 218 10.53 -3.09 8.22
CA ILE A 218 9.51 -3.63 7.30
C ILE A 218 8.14 -3.20 7.77
N ASN A 219 7.45 -2.39 6.96
CA ASN A 219 6.01 -2.19 7.07
C ASN A 219 5.33 -3.35 6.34
N VAL A 220 4.78 -4.28 7.09
CA VAL A 220 4.24 -5.51 6.56
C VAL A 220 2.84 -5.34 5.99
N HIS A 221 2.44 -6.28 5.13
CA HIS A 221 1.05 -6.36 4.72
C HIS A 221 0.14 -6.62 5.92
N GLY A 222 0.45 -7.58 6.79
CA GLY A 222 -0.08 -7.75 8.14
C GLY A 222 -1.53 -7.34 8.33
N THR A 223 -2.47 -8.05 7.70
CA THR A 223 -3.90 -7.67 7.64
C THR A 223 -4.72 -8.14 8.83
N SER A 224 -4.11 -8.76 9.84
CA SER A 224 -4.86 -9.41 10.94
C SER A 224 -5.63 -10.67 10.50
N THR A 225 -5.14 -11.33 9.45
CA THR A 225 -5.71 -12.60 8.98
C THR A 225 -4.85 -13.79 9.45
N PRO A 226 -5.47 -14.91 9.87
CA PRO A 226 -4.72 -16.04 10.43
C PRO A 226 -3.60 -16.58 9.53
N VAL A 227 -3.88 -16.76 8.24
CA VAL A 227 -2.91 -17.32 7.27
C VAL A 227 -1.95 -16.25 6.75
N GLY A 228 -2.45 -15.05 6.45
CA GLY A 228 -1.65 -13.99 5.85
C GLY A 228 -0.50 -13.54 6.74
N ASP A 229 -0.79 -13.24 8.00
CA ASP A 229 0.22 -12.76 8.95
C ASP A 229 1.28 -13.84 9.25
N LEU A 230 0.86 -15.11 9.38
CA LEU A 230 1.77 -16.22 9.60
C LEU A 230 2.71 -16.42 8.40
N SER A 231 2.15 -16.45 7.20
CA SER A 231 2.88 -16.63 5.94
C SER A 231 3.91 -15.52 5.72
N GLU A 232 3.55 -14.29 6.02
CA GLU A 232 4.47 -13.14 5.90
C GLU A 232 5.58 -13.18 6.93
N ALA A 233 5.26 -13.49 8.21
CA ALA A 233 6.29 -13.66 9.26
C ALA A 233 7.30 -14.75 8.89
N GLN A 234 6.84 -15.88 8.36
CA GLN A 234 7.72 -16.95 7.89
C GLN A 234 8.61 -16.51 6.73
N ALA A 235 8.03 -15.82 5.73
CA ALA A 235 8.79 -15.30 4.58
C ALA A 235 9.89 -14.33 4.99
N ILE A 236 9.64 -13.50 6.02
CA ILE A 236 10.65 -12.58 6.58
C ILE A 236 11.80 -13.37 7.22
N VAL A 237 11.49 -14.37 8.05
CA VAL A 237 12.54 -15.23 8.66
C VAL A 237 13.36 -15.96 7.61
N ASP A 238 12.70 -16.51 6.59
CA ASP A 238 13.35 -17.29 5.52
C ASP A 238 14.27 -16.42 4.64
N LEU A 239 13.91 -15.15 4.40
CA LEU A 239 14.71 -14.25 3.59
C LEU A 239 15.84 -13.58 4.38
N PHE A 240 15.51 -13.02 5.56
CA PHE A 240 16.44 -12.19 6.33
C PHE A 240 17.30 -13.01 7.31
N GLY A 241 16.95 -14.28 7.56
CA GLY A 241 17.70 -15.17 8.44
C GLY A 241 17.90 -14.57 9.83
N LYS A 242 19.16 -14.43 10.26
CA LYS A 242 19.46 -13.85 11.59
C LYS A 242 19.09 -12.37 11.68
N HIS A 243 19.18 -11.65 10.56
CA HIS A 243 18.87 -10.22 10.53
C HIS A 243 17.38 -9.94 10.77
N ALA A 244 16.48 -10.90 10.51
CA ALA A 244 15.06 -10.79 10.84
C ALA A 244 14.80 -10.40 12.31
N TYR A 245 15.68 -10.79 13.22
CA TYR A 245 15.58 -10.51 14.66
C TYR A 245 16.21 -9.17 15.06
N GLU A 246 16.89 -8.48 14.15
CA GLU A 246 17.55 -7.20 14.37
C GLU A 246 16.77 -6.01 13.80
N LEU A 247 15.94 -6.24 12.78
CA LEU A 247 15.10 -5.23 12.17
C LEU A 247 13.76 -5.05 12.92
N ASN A 248 13.08 -3.93 12.67
CA ASN A 248 11.71 -3.73 13.14
C ASN A 248 10.71 -4.19 12.11
N ILE A 249 9.62 -4.77 12.59
CA ILE A 249 8.44 -5.14 11.80
C ILE A 249 7.25 -4.40 12.40
N SER A 250 6.38 -3.82 11.61
CA SER A 250 5.08 -3.36 12.11
C SER A 250 3.99 -3.39 11.05
N SER A 251 2.75 -3.65 11.49
CA SER A 251 1.57 -3.44 10.69
C SER A 251 0.83 -2.19 11.12
N THR A 252 0.92 -1.15 10.30
CA THR A 252 0.16 0.09 10.51
C THR A 252 -1.33 -0.08 10.26
N LYS A 253 -1.76 -1.20 9.65
CA LYS A 253 -3.19 -1.55 9.52
C LYS A 253 -3.88 -1.79 10.86
N SER A 254 -3.14 -2.01 11.94
CA SER A 254 -3.69 -2.01 13.29
C SER A 254 -4.30 -0.65 13.70
N MET A 255 -3.84 0.45 13.07
CA MET A 255 -4.30 1.82 13.32
C MET A 255 -5.21 2.36 12.22
N THR A 256 -4.93 2.03 10.96
CA THR A 256 -5.63 2.60 9.78
C THR A 256 -6.73 1.71 9.23
N GLY A 257 -6.78 0.44 9.62
CA GLY A 257 -7.49 -0.56 8.86
C GLY A 257 -6.82 -0.83 7.51
N HIS A 258 -7.44 -1.66 6.69
CA HIS A 258 -6.98 -2.03 5.36
C HIS A 258 -7.71 -1.19 4.31
N MET A 259 -7.03 -0.21 3.72
CA MET A 259 -7.57 0.69 2.69
C MET A 259 -7.49 0.08 1.28
N LEU A 260 -7.47 -1.25 1.17
CA LEU A 260 -7.44 -2.00 -0.09
C LEU A 260 -6.38 -1.46 -1.07
N GLY A 261 -6.77 -1.01 -2.26
CA GLY A 261 -5.85 -0.52 -3.27
C GLY A 261 -5.06 0.74 -2.89
N ALA A 262 -5.51 1.51 -1.91
CA ALA A 262 -4.80 2.69 -1.40
C ALA A 262 -3.77 2.37 -0.32
N THR A 263 -3.83 1.19 0.30
CA THR A 263 -3.03 0.84 1.48
C THR A 263 -1.53 1.00 1.25
N GLY A 264 -1.01 0.49 0.13
CA GLY A 264 0.43 0.50 -0.13
C GLY A 264 1.02 1.91 -0.20
N ALA A 265 0.26 2.89 -0.71
CA ALA A 265 0.70 4.28 -0.72
C ALA A 265 0.76 4.88 0.70
N MET A 266 -0.18 4.53 1.58
CA MET A 266 -0.15 4.93 2.99
C MET A 266 1.06 4.33 3.70
N GLU A 267 1.33 3.06 3.49
CA GLU A 267 2.43 2.33 4.12
C GLU A 267 3.80 2.81 3.60
N ALA A 268 3.92 3.09 2.31
CA ALA A 268 5.10 3.75 1.75
C ALA A 268 5.33 5.14 2.37
N MET A 269 4.28 5.94 2.57
CA MET A 269 4.38 7.22 3.25
C MET A 269 4.86 7.05 4.70
N PHE A 270 4.39 6.02 5.44
CA PHE A 270 4.93 5.71 6.76
C PHE A 270 6.40 5.30 6.72
N CYS A 271 6.83 4.52 5.71
CA CYS A 271 8.24 4.20 5.51
C CYS A 271 9.08 5.47 5.26
N VAL A 272 8.60 6.40 4.39
CA VAL A 272 9.24 7.70 4.16
C VAL A 272 9.38 8.49 5.47
N LYS A 273 8.32 8.55 6.29
CA LYS A 273 8.36 9.22 7.59
C LYS A 273 9.31 8.52 8.56
N SER A 274 9.37 7.19 8.55
CA SER A 274 10.27 6.42 9.43
C SER A 274 11.74 6.69 9.12
N VAL A 275 12.14 6.72 7.84
CA VAL A 275 13.52 7.05 7.47
C VAL A 275 13.86 8.51 7.72
N GLN A 276 12.88 9.41 7.67
CA GLN A 276 13.08 10.84 7.94
C GLN A 276 13.26 11.13 9.45
N GLU A 277 12.44 10.49 10.29
CA GLU A 277 12.28 10.86 11.70
C GLU A 277 12.96 9.89 12.67
N ASP A 278 13.51 8.78 12.18
CA ASP A 278 14.12 7.72 13.00
C ASP A 278 13.13 7.14 14.03
N ILE A 279 11.88 6.93 13.61
CA ILE A 279 10.80 6.36 14.41
C ILE A 279 10.08 5.29 13.60
N VAL A 280 9.93 4.11 14.19
CA VAL A 280 9.11 3.02 13.63
C VAL A 280 7.72 3.06 14.27
N PRO A 281 6.64 3.16 13.49
CA PRO A 281 5.27 3.13 14.01
C PRO A 281 4.93 1.76 14.61
N PRO A 282 4.02 1.70 15.60
CA PRO A 282 3.70 0.44 16.28
C PRO A 282 2.70 -0.42 15.51
N THR A 283 2.72 -1.73 15.84
CA THR A 283 1.55 -2.60 15.72
C THR A 283 0.78 -2.49 17.04
N ILE A 284 -0.44 -1.96 17.03
CA ILE A 284 -1.27 -1.86 18.24
C ILE A 284 -2.22 -3.05 18.37
N ASN A 285 -2.94 -3.13 19.48
CA ASN A 285 -3.97 -4.14 19.78
C ASN A 285 -3.46 -5.58 20.03
N HIS A 286 -2.16 -5.77 20.20
CA HIS A 286 -1.60 -7.04 20.65
C HIS A 286 -1.46 -7.04 22.18
N GLU A 287 -1.82 -8.17 22.80
CA GLU A 287 -1.63 -8.46 24.23
C GLU A 287 -0.64 -9.61 24.38
N ASP A 288 0.23 -9.53 25.40
CA ASP A 288 1.36 -10.48 25.56
C ASP A 288 0.94 -11.94 25.72
N ASP A 289 -0.28 -12.21 26.19
CA ASP A 289 -0.87 -13.53 26.34
C ASP A 289 -1.71 -13.99 25.12
N ASP A 290 -1.95 -13.10 24.15
CA ASP A 290 -2.69 -13.41 22.91
C ASP A 290 -1.73 -13.82 21.78
N ARG A 291 -1.10 -15.00 21.92
CA ARG A 291 -0.09 -15.51 21.00
C ARG A 291 -0.60 -16.64 20.11
N ASP A 292 -0.17 -16.63 18.87
CA ASP A 292 -0.28 -17.77 17.94
C ASP A 292 1.00 -18.61 18.06
N GLU A 293 0.91 -19.87 18.48
CA GLU A 293 2.05 -20.77 18.68
C GLU A 293 2.92 -20.98 17.43
N LYS A 294 2.41 -20.62 16.25
CA LYS A 294 3.12 -20.75 14.96
C LYS A 294 3.94 -19.51 14.60
N ILE A 295 3.76 -18.38 15.30
CA ILE A 295 4.49 -17.15 15.05
C ILE A 295 5.66 -17.04 16.03
N ASP A 296 6.84 -16.71 15.50
CA ASP A 296 8.03 -16.48 16.33
C ASP A 296 8.02 -15.06 16.91
N TYR A 297 7.65 -14.92 18.17
CA TYR A 297 7.61 -13.64 18.89
C TYR A 297 8.99 -13.17 19.40
N ASN A 298 10.10 -13.80 19.00
CA ASN A 298 11.42 -13.20 19.10
C ASN A 298 11.65 -12.13 18.01
N LEU A 299 10.83 -12.11 16.96
CA LEU A 299 10.78 -11.01 15.99
C LEU A 299 10.28 -9.72 16.66
N ASN A 300 10.87 -8.59 16.27
CA ASN A 300 10.47 -7.29 16.81
C ASN A 300 9.28 -6.70 16.02
N PHE A 301 8.07 -7.14 16.34
CA PHE A 301 6.83 -6.63 15.73
C PHE A 301 6.46 -5.21 16.14
N THR A 302 7.29 -4.53 16.92
CA THR A 302 7.08 -3.15 17.38
C THR A 302 5.73 -2.99 18.09
N PHE A 303 5.38 -3.94 18.97
CA PHE A 303 4.07 -3.96 19.61
C PHE A 303 3.83 -2.76 20.56
N GLY A 304 2.60 -2.26 20.55
CA GLY A 304 2.01 -1.31 21.48
C GLY A 304 2.51 0.13 21.35
N LYS A 305 3.81 0.35 21.17
CA LYS A 305 4.42 1.70 21.16
C LYS A 305 5.43 1.86 20.02
N ALA A 306 5.46 3.06 19.44
CA ALA A 306 6.50 3.43 18.48
C ALA A 306 7.90 3.29 19.09
N GLN A 307 8.85 2.82 18.28
CA GLN A 307 10.24 2.64 18.69
C GLN A 307 11.14 3.64 17.96
N LYS A 308 11.99 4.34 18.74
CA LYS A 308 13.05 5.17 18.19
C LYS A 308 14.24 4.29 17.84
N ARG A 309 14.66 4.35 16.58
CA ARG A 309 15.90 3.76 16.10
C ARG A 309 16.32 4.47 14.82
N THR A 310 17.61 4.44 14.49
CA THR A 310 18.05 4.87 13.17
C THR A 310 17.45 3.98 12.10
N VAL A 311 16.72 4.57 11.15
CA VAL A 311 16.12 3.89 10.00
C VAL A 311 16.74 4.49 8.74
N ASN A 312 17.67 3.78 8.12
CA ASN A 312 18.26 4.18 6.84
C ASN A 312 17.49 3.61 5.66
N VAL A 313 16.97 2.39 5.80
CA VAL A 313 16.25 1.66 4.76
C VAL A 313 14.96 1.10 5.33
N ALA A 314 13.85 1.40 4.69
CA ALA A 314 12.54 0.85 5.03
C ALA A 314 11.89 0.21 3.80
N LEU A 315 11.24 -0.92 4.03
CA LEU A 315 10.57 -1.73 3.02
C LEU A 315 9.08 -1.81 3.35
N SER A 316 8.21 -1.67 2.35
CA SER A 316 6.76 -1.83 2.48
C SER A 316 6.24 -2.94 1.60
N ASN A 317 5.49 -3.88 2.19
CA ASN A 317 4.88 -5.02 1.51
C ASN A 317 3.39 -4.84 1.32
N THR A 318 2.89 -5.22 0.15
CA THR A 318 1.45 -5.38 -0.09
C THR A 318 1.19 -6.66 -0.86
N PHE A 319 0.22 -7.46 -0.37
CA PHE A 319 -0.19 -8.73 -0.98
C PHE A 319 -1.68 -8.67 -1.30
N GLY A 320 -2.02 -8.80 -2.57
CA GLY A 320 -3.39 -8.64 -3.07
C GLY A 320 -4.04 -9.95 -3.48
N PHE A 321 -5.36 -9.99 -3.43
CA PHE A 321 -6.14 -11.07 -4.04
C PHE A 321 -5.72 -11.26 -5.50
N GLY A 322 -5.74 -12.52 -5.97
CA GLY A 322 -5.12 -12.90 -7.24
C GLY A 322 -3.66 -13.32 -7.07
N GLY A 323 -3.11 -13.24 -5.83
CA GLY A 323 -1.71 -13.54 -5.54
C GLY A 323 -0.76 -12.43 -6.00
N HIS A 324 -1.24 -11.20 -6.11
CA HIS A 324 -0.43 -10.04 -6.52
C HIS A 324 0.43 -9.56 -5.35
N ASN A 325 1.74 -9.69 -5.44
CA ASN A 325 2.67 -9.23 -4.42
C ASN A 325 3.51 -8.07 -4.95
N ALA A 326 3.62 -7.00 -4.16
CA ALA A 326 4.43 -5.84 -4.47
C ALA A 326 5.17 -5.34 -3.22
N THR A 327 6.43 -4.98 -3.40
CA THR A 327 7.30 -4.42 -2.37
C THR A 327 8.02 -3.21 -2.91
N ILE A 328 8.02 -2.11 -2.14
CA ILE A 328 8.77 -0.89 -2.46
C ILE A 328 9.77 -0.59 -1.34
N ILE A 329 10.96 -0.10 -1.70
CA ILE A 329 12.02 0.25 -0.75
C ILE A 329 12.32 1.74 -0.84
N VAL A 330 12.33 2.38 0.32
CA VAL A 330 12.75 3.77 0.50
C VAL A 330 13.98 3.84 1.38
N LYS A 331 14.85 4.80 1.10
CA LYS A 331 16.10 5.04 1.79
C LYS A 331 16.17 6.48 2.27
N LYS A 332 16.83 6.68 3.43
CA LYS A 332 17.10 8.00 3.97
C LYS A 332 17.94 8.80 2.99
N TYR A 333 17.44 9.96 2.58
CA TYR A 333 18.24 10.93 1.83
C TYR A 333 19.23 11.62 2.77
N LYS A 334 20.50 11.67 2.37
CA LYS A 334 21.57 12.23 3.22
C LYS A 334 22.18 13.55 2.69
N GLY A 335 21.60 14.10 1.60
CA GLY A 335 22.08 15.34 0.99
C GLY A 335 23.18 15.12 -0.02
#